data_d4046665c8478bce377d7be877feadad
#
_entry.id   d4046665c8478bce377d7be877feadad
#
_cell.length_a   1.000
_cell.length_b   1.000
_cell.length_c   1.000
_cell.angle_alpha   90.00
_cell.angle_beta   90.00
_cell.angle_gamma   90.00
#
_symmetry.space_group_name_H-M   'P 1'
#
loop_
_entity.id
_entity.type
_entity.pdbx_description
1 polymer ?
#
loop_
_entity_poly.entity_id
_entity_poly.type
_entity_poly.pdbx_seq_one_letter_code
_entity_poly.pdbx_strand_id
1 'polypeptide(L)'
;MSTSPRNRIAVGCTLLVVSLGAGVAACGSGGHPLSGTPYDAADHVSFNTPTGDGEKADPDKPLEVTAEDDGRITDVTAVDAAGRYVAGELSADGGRWHSTSPLAANARYTVHVSTEDEDGAPGRETVAFDTGRPLTKKRLNVTFGPKEGRYGVGQPVTAELSRPVKDKAARAVVERALKVDSTPSAEGAWHWVDDKKLHYRPKEYWPAEATIRVHSNLEGLKIGDRLWGGKAEPIELTTGAKIVAVTDAASHQMTVYKNDEVIKQIPVTTGMPGYDTRNGVKVVLAKEGTVRMTSASIGASDFYDLTVHHSVRVTNSGEYVHAAPWSTGSQGYANVSHGCTGMSMGNAQWFYDTINEGDIVEVVNSAGDTMAPFGNGYGDWNLDWKNWREGSALVGGTKEVPGPQVQARLRPESI
;
A
#
# COMPACT_ATOMS: atom_id res chain seq x y z
N MET A 1 46.10 12.16 -46.60
CA MET A 1 47.21 12.70 -45.81
C MET A 1 46.69 13.26 -44.51
N SER A 2 47.26 12.83 -43.51
CA SER A 2 47.32 13.18 -42.09
C SER A 2 46.31 12.51 -41.19
N THR A 3 46.80 11.48 -40.56
CA THR A 3 46.27 10.74 -39.41
C THR A 3 46.59 11.46 -38.12
N SER A 4 45.64 11.52 -37.18
CA SER A 4 45.92 11.91 -35.79
C SER A 4 45.34 10.87 -34.84
N PRO A 5 46.06 10.42 -33.80
CA PRO A 5 45.74 9.27 -32.99
C PRO A 5 44.87 9.62 -31.76
N ARG A 6 44.03 8.68 -31.41
CA ARG A 6 43.23 8.67 -30.18
C ARG A 6 44.09 8.35 -28.98
N ASN A 7 44.18 9.28 -28.03
CA ASN A 7 44.73 9.03 -26.70
C ASN A 7 43.65 8.44 -25.79
N ARG A 8 43.86 7.21 -25.35
CA ARG A 8 43.16 6.59 -24.22
C ARG A 8 43.91 6.94 -22.93
N ILE A 9 43.24 7.64 -22.04
CA ILE A 9 43.71 7.87 -20.67
C ILE A 9 43.13 6.74 -19.81
N ALA A 10 44.01 5.87 -19.33
CA ALA A 10 43.68 4.88 -18.29
C ALA A 10 43.90 5.54 -16.94
N VAL A 11 42.85 5.65 -16.12
CA VAL A 11 42.94 6.10 -14.73
C VAL A 11 43.15 4.87 -13.87
N GLY A 12 44.38 4.70 -13.37
CA GLY A 12 44.72 3.69 -12.39
C GLY A 12 44.34 4.16 -10.98
N CYS A 13 43.46 3.40 -10.30
CA CYS A 13 43.24 3.55 -8.88
C CYS A 13 44.35 2.90 -8.10
N THR A 14 45.17 3.72 -7.48
CA THR A 14 46.20 3.28 -6.54
C THR A 14 45.61 3.17 -5.15
N LEU A 15 45.50 1.94 -4.66
CA LEU A 15 45.15 1.63 -3.26
C LEU A 15 46.36 2.00 -2.37
N LEU A 16 46.18 3.01 -1.53
CA LEU A 16 47.14 3.34 -0.47
C LEU A 16 46.80 2.48 0.76
N VAL A 17 47.61 1.44 1.00
CA VAL A 17 47.61 0.70 2.27
C VAL A 17 48.49 1.49 3.24
N VAL A 18 47.86 2.12 4.24
CA VAL A 18 48.61 2.72 5.37
C VAL A 18 48.65 1.67 6.48
N SER A 19 49.80 1.04 6.60
CA SER A 19 50.17 0.25 7.77
C SER A 19 50.64 1.19 8.89
N LEU A 20 49.86 1.35 9.95
CA LEU A 20 50.35 1.93 11.20
C LEU A 20 50.76 0.79 12.13
N GLY A 21 52.03 0.68 12.33
CA GLY A 21 52.64 -0.25 13.24
C GLY A 21 52.57 0.19 14.68
N ALA A 22 52.45 -0.81 15.50
CA ALA A 22 52.99 -1.10 16.81
C ALA A 22 53.27 0.03 17.84
N GLY A 23 52.70 -0.23 18.98
CA GLY A 23 53.30 0.04 20.27
C GLY A 23 52.54 1.00 21.15
N VAL A 24 51.87 0.46 22.16
CA VAL A 24 52.21 0.70 23.56
C VAL A 24 51.43 -0.30 24.40
N ALA A 25 52.14 -1.15 25.13
CA ALA A 25 51.60 -1.89 26.24
C ALA A 25 51.34 -0.94 27.39
N ALA A 26 50.09 -0.85 27.83
CA ALA A 26 49.75 -0.31 29.12
C ALA A 26 48.77 -1.26 29.81
N CYS A 27 49.25 -1.91 30.85
CA CYS A 27 48.43 -2.66 31.78
C CYS A 27 47.39 -1.73 32.40
N GLY A 28 46.14 -2.05 32.21
CA GLY A 28 45.00 -1.49 32.90
C GLY A 28 43.90 -2.54 32.86
N SER A 29 43.84 -3.42 33.87
CA SER A 29 42.77 -4.35 34.12
C SER A 29 41.52 -3.59 34.58
N GLY A 30 40.74 -3.20 33.61
CA GLY A 30 39.41 -2.64 33.77
C GLY A 30 38.66 -2.92 32.52
N GLY A 31 38.24 -4.16 32.31
CA GLY A 31 37.38 -4.55 31.22
C GLY A 31 36.05 -3.85 31.37
N HIS A 32 35.70 -3.02 30.37
CA HIS A 32 34.35 -2.47 30.23
C HIS A 32 33.39 -3.66 30.11
N PRO A 33 32.26 -3.71 30.86
CA PRO A 33 31.31 -4.81 30.81
C PRO A 33 30.74 -5.10 29.44
N LEU A 34 31.01 -4.22 28.46
CA LEU A 34 30.54 -4.31 27.07
C LEU A 34 31.59 -4.86 26.07
N SER A 35 32.78 -5.30 26.51
CA SER A 35 33.86 -5.79 25.64
C SER A 35 34.04 -7.33 25.66
N GLY A 36 33.25 -8.06 26.44
CA GLY A 36 33.26 -9.51 26.46
C GLY A 36 32.56 -10.08 25.23
N THR A 37 33.16 -11.10 24.60
CA THR A 37 32.40 -11.93 23.63
C THR A 37 31.25 -12.61 24.39
N PRO A 38 29.99 -12.50 23.90
CA PRO A 38 28.87 -13.17 24.54
C PRO A 38 29.13 -14.66 24.67
N TYR A 39 28.79 -15.23 25.82
CA TYR A 39 28.83 -16.69 26.00
C TYR A 39 27.73 -17.37 25.20
N ASP A 40 27.87 -18.65 24.91
CA ASP A 40 26.83 -19.49 24.30
C ASP A 40 25.76 -19.79 25.35
N ALA A 41 24.54 -19.27 25.13
CA ALA A 41 23.44 -19.40 26.04
C ALA A 41 22.52 -20.59 25.72
N ALA A 42 22.94 -21.55 24.89
CA ALA A 42 22.10 -22.69 24.49
C ALA A 42 21.59 -23.51 25.67
N ASP A 43 22.44 -23.74 26.70
CA ASP A 43 22.07 -24.47 27.90
C ASP A 43 21.37 -23.61 28.98
N HIS A 44 21.26 -22.28 28.74
CA HIS A 44 20.70 -21.31 29.69
C HIS A 44 19.30 -20.81 29.30
N VAL A 45 18.76 -21.27 28.17
CA VAL A 45 17.40 -20.95 27.74
C VAL A 45 16.71 -22.18 27.16
N SER A 46 15.41 -22.29 27.41
CA SER A 46 14.58 -23.33 26.84
C SER A 46 13.45 -22.73 25.98
N PHE A 47 12.99 -23.51 25.04
CA PHE A 47 11.93 -23.13 24.11
C PHE A 47 10.80 -24.16 24.18
N ASN A 48 9.54 -23.71 24.11
CA ASN A 48 8.39 -24.61 24.02
C ASN A 48 8.17 -25.16 22.60
N THR A 49 9.09 -24.90 21.69
CA THR A 49 9.06 -25.40 20.31
C THR A 49 10.02 -26.57 20.14
N PRO A 50 9.69 -27.53 19.25
CA PRO A 50 10.64 -28.58 18.93
C PRO A 50 11.93 -28.00 18.36
N THR A 51 13.07 -28.44 18.87
CA THR A 51 14.41 -28.10 18.36
C THR A 51 15.02 -29.25 17.55
N GLY A 52 14.30 -30.39 17.42
CA GLY A 52 14.74 -31.57 16.67
C GLY A 52 14.41 -31.50 15.18
N ASP A 53 15.27 -32.17 14.38
CA ASP A 53 15.09 -32.26 12.93
C ASP A 53 13.76 -32.94 12.57
N GLY A 54 12.93 -32.21 11.78
CA GLY A 54 11.68 -32.73 11.22
C GLY A 54 10.42 -32.51 12.07
N GLU A 55 10.50 -32.13 13.32
CA GLU A 55 9.36 -31.73 14.11
C GLU A 55 8.97 -30.28 13.83
N LYS A 56 7.66 -29.99 13.91
CA LYS A 56 7.14 -28.65 13.59
C LYS A 56 6.37 -28.09 14.78
N ALA A 57 6.65 -26.84 15.08
CA ALA A 57 5.91 -26.12 16.11
C ALA A 57 4.43 -25.92 15.71
N ASP A 58 3.54 -25.97 16.69
CA ASP A 58 2.12 -25.70 16.51
C ASP A 58 1.90 -24.18 16.34
N PRO A 59 1.45 -23.70 15.17
CA PRO A 59 1.25 -22.27 14.94
C PRO A 59 0.12 -21.66 15.78
N ASP A 60 -0.75 -22.49 16.37
CA ASP A 60 -1.82 -22.04 17.26
C ASP A 60 -1.35 -21.77 18.70
N LYS A 61 -0.14 -22.21 19.05
CA LYS A 61 0.47 -21.97 20.37
C LYS A 61 1.38 -20.75 20.35
N PRO A 62 1.44 -19.96 21.43
CA PRO A 62 2.43 -18.89 21.55
C PRO A 62 3.84 -19.51 21.61
N LEU A 63 4.82 -18.79 21.06
CA LEU A 63 6.23 -19.08 21.29
C LEU A 63 6.58 -18.63 22.71
N GLU A 64 7.23 -19.49 23.46
CA GLU A 64 7.73 -19.22 24.79
C GLU A 64 9.22 -19.49 24.86
N VAL A 65 9.94 -18.58 25.51
CA VAL A 65 11.36 -18.69 25.82
C VAL A 65 11.49 -18.52 27.34
N THR A 66 12.12 -19.46 27.99
CA THR A 66 12.30 -19.44 29.46
C THR A 66 13.79 -19.43 29.76
N ALA A 67 14.22 -18.57 30.67
CA ALA A 67 15.57 -18.64 31.22
C ALA A 67 15.68 -19.88 32.13
N GLU A 68 16.77 -20.62 31.99
CA GLU A 68 17.15 -21.69 32.87
C GLU A 68 18.18 -21.13 33.87
N ASP A 69 18.32 -21.81 35.00
CA ASP A 69 19.18 -21.41 36.09
C ASP A 69 18.85 -19.98 36.63
N ASP A 70 19.85 -19.29 37.21
CA ASP A 70 19.69 -17.95 37.81
C ASP A 70 19.98 -16.82 36.80
N GLY A 71 20.11 -17.14 35.48
CA GLY A 71 20.25 -16.18 34.42
C GLY A 71 18.93 -15.48 34.05
N ARG A 72 19.02 -14.39 33.27
CA ARG A 72 17.84 -13.66 32.82
C ARG A 72 17.90 -13.38 31.33
N ILE A 73 16.74 -13.40 30.67
CA ILE A 73 16.55 -12.94 29.31
C ILE A 73 16.52 -11.41 29.31
N THR A 74 17.29 -10.78 28.41
CA THR A 74 17.34 -9.33 28.28
C THR A 74 16.65 -8.85 26.98
N ASP A 75 16.62 -9.69 25.93
CA ASP A 75 15.93 -9.42 24.66
C ASP A 75 15.58 -10.72 23.94
N VAL A 76 14.45 -10.71 23.23
CA VAL A 76 14.07 -11.78 22.30
C VAL A 76 13.59 -11.16 21.01
N THR A 77 14.24 -11.50 19.90
CA THR A 77 13.82 -11.14 18.55
C THR A 77 13.49 -12.39 17.77
N ALA A 78 12.21 -12.59 17.47
CA ALA A 78 11.73 -13.67 16.62
C ALA A 78 11.26 -13.13 15.27
N VAL A 79 11.79 -13.66 14.18
CA VAL A 79 11.48 -13.24 12.81
C VAL A 79 11.27 -14.45 11.91
N ASP A 80 10.30 -14.40 11.00
CA ASP A 80 10.11 -15.45 10.03
C ASP A 80 10.86 -15.18 8.69
N ALA A 81 10.86 -16.17 7.81
CA ALA A 81 11.53 -16.08 6.50
C ALA A 81 10.92 -15.01 5.58
N ALA A 82 9.72 -14.50 5.85
CA ALA A 82 9.11 -13.37 5.15
C ALA A 82 9.46 -12.00 5.78
N GLY A 83 10.35 -11.98 6.79
CA GLY A 83 10.77 -10.77 7.50
C GLY A 83 9.73 -10.24 8.49
N ARG A 84 8.75 -11.05 8.89
CA ARG A 84 7.72 -10.63 9.87
C ARG A 84 8.22 -10.91 11.28
N TYR A 85 8.21 -9.87 12.10
CA TYR A 85 8.55 -9.96 13.53
C TYR A 85 7.35 -10.47 14.33
N VAL A 86 7.64 -11.29 15.33
CA VAL A 86 6.66 -11.75 16.31
C VAL A 86 6.66 -10.79 17.51
N ALA A 87 5.50 -10.20 17.78
CA ALA A 87 5.34 -9.40 19.00
C ALA A 87 5.31 -10.31 20.23
N GLY A 88 5.97 -9.89 21.32
CA GLY A 88 6.00 -10.63 22.56
C GLY A 88 6.29 -9.73 23.76
N GLU A 89 6.14 -10.29 24.94
CA GLU A 89 6.34 -9.63 26.22
C GLU A 89 7.33 -10.41 27.08
N LEU A 90 8.29 -9.68 27.64
CA LEU A 90 9.25 -10.20 28.61
C LEU A 90 8.72 -9.95 30.00
N SER A 91 8.78 -10.96 30.90
CA SER A 91 8.46 -10.83 32.31
C SER A 91 9.40 -9.84 32.99
N ALA A 92 8.90 -9.19 34.05
CA ALA A 92 9.66 -8.14 34.76
C ALA A 92 10.96 -8.64 35.38
N ASP A 93 11.04 -9.92 35.75
CA ASP A 93 12.21 -10.60 36.28
C ASP A 93 13.19 -11.11 35.21
N GLY A 94 12.79 -11.02 33.91
CA GLY A 94 13.56 -11.57 32.80
C GLY A 94 13.51 -13.11 32.71
N GLY A 95 12.73 -13.79 33.52
CA GLY A 95 12.68 -15.25 33.56
C GLY A 95 11.94 -15.86 32.36
N ARG A 96 11.03 -15.13 31.70
CA ARG A 96 10.22 -15.67 30.62
C ARG A 96 9.84 -14.61 29.61
N TRP A 97 9.93 -14.97 28.33
CA TRP A 97 9.34 -14.22 27.23
C TRP A 97 8.27 -15.07 26.56
N HIS A 98 7.16 -14.45 26.12
CA HIS A 98 6.13 -15.15 25.33
C HIS A 98 5.61 -14.26 24.21
N SER A 99 5.25 -14.89 23.07
CA SER A 99 4.64 -14.16 21.97
C SER A 99 3.22 -13.75 22.30
N THR A 100 2.87 -12.49 22.00
CA THR A 100 1.51 -11.94 22.16
C THR A 100 0.68 -12.08 20.87
N SER A 101 1.29 -12.57 19.79
CA SER A 101 0.63 -12.89 18.54
C SER A 101 0.89 -14.35 18.14
N PRO A 102 -0.08 -15.00 17.45
CA PRO A 102 0.14 -16.34 16.89
C PRO A 102 1.28 -16.37 15.90
N LEU A 103 1.96 -17.51 15.80
CA LEU A 103 2.95 -17.76 14.77
C LEU A 103 2.28 -17.95 13.41
N ALA A 104 2.97 -17.57 12.33
CA ALA A 104 2.52 -17.92 10.98
C ALA A 104 2.69 -19.43 10.76
N ALA A 105 1.72 -20.04 10.10
CA ALA A 105 1.76 -21.45 9.73
C ALA A 105 2.62 -21.68 8.47
N ASN A 106 3.27 -22.84 8.38
CA ASN A 106 4.20 -23.21 7.31
C ASN A 106 5.34 -22.18 7.13
N ALA A 107 5.80 -21.60 8.19
CA ALA A 107 6.85 -20.60 8.20
C ALA A 107 8.08 -21.13 8.94
N ARG A 108 9.28 -20.72 8.49
CA ARG A 108 10.53 -20.92 9.20
C ARG A 108 10.82 -19.67 10.01
N TYR A 109 11.10 -19.86 11.28
CA TYR A 109 11.46 -18.80 12.21
C TYR A 109 12.94 -18.87 12.59
N THR A 110 13.52 -17.70 12.82
CA THR A 110 14.79 -17.54 13.51
C THR A 110 14.54 -16.70 14.76
N VAL A 111 14.95 -17.19 15.92
CA VAL A 111 14.81 -16.54 17.22
C VAL A 111 16.18 -16.24 17.77
N HIS A 112 16.46 -14.98 18.01
CA HIS A 112 17.66 -14.51 18.70
C HIS A 112 17.29 -14.16 20.12
N VAL A 113 18.00 -14.75 21.08
CA VAL A 113 17.84 -14.50 22.49
C VAL A 113 19.11 -13.89 23.04
N SER A 114 18.99 -12.83 23.78
CA SER A 114 20.07 -12.24 24.58
C SER A 114 19.80 -12.50 26.05
N THR A 115 20.81 -12.90 26.78
CA THR A 115 20.75 -13.20 28.21
C THR A 115 21.84 -12.46 28.98
N GLU A 116 21.71 -12.43 30.27
CA GLU A 116 22.76 -12.08 31.23
C GLU A 116 22.81 -13.18 32.33
N ASP A 117 24.00 -13.61 32.71
CA ASP A 117 24.20 -14.49 33.83
C ASP A 117 24.14 -13.74 35.18
N GLU A 118 24.35 -14.44 36.29
CA GLU A 118 24.37 -13.87 37.66
C GLU A 118 25.40 -12.74 37.82
N ASP A 119 26.55 -12.84 37.12
CA ASP A 119 27.63 -11.88 37.17
C ASP A 119 27.42 -10.72 36.16
N GLY A 120 26.35 -10.72 35.38
CA GLY A 120 26.00 -9.72 34.38
C GLY A 120 26.78 -9.88 33.06
N ALA A 121 27.40 -11.03 32.82
CA ALA A 121 28.03 -11.30 31.55
C ALA A 121 26.96 -11.57 30.44
N PRO A 122 27.10 -11.01 29.23
CA PRO A 122 26.12 -11.18 28.15
C PRO A 122 26.24 -12.57 27.51
N GLY A 123 25.10 -13.23 27.30
CA GLY A 123 24.99 -14.45 26.53
C GLY A 123 24.11 -14.27 25.29
N ARG A 124 24.24 -15.19 24.34
CA ARG A 124 23.40 -15.24 23.15
C ARG A 124 23.08 -16.67 22.75
N GLU A 125 21.84 -16.84 22.28
CA GLU A 125 21.40 -18.06 21.62
C GLU A 125 20.62 -17.74 20.35
N THR A 126 20.72 -18.60 19.34
CA THR A 126 19.98 -18.47 18.08
C THR A 126 19.39 -19.82 17.69
N VAL A 127 18.07 -19.91 17.73
CA VAL A 127 17.33 -21.11 17.38
C VAL A 127 16.50 -20.87 16.11
N ALA A 128 16.49 -21.89 15.23
CA ALA A 128 15.61 -21.90 14.06
C ALA A 128 14.67 -23.11 14.12
N PHE A 129 13.40 -22.88 13.81
CA PHE A 129 12.39 -23.93 13.76
C PHE A 129 11.35 -23.66 12.66
N ASP A 130 10.64 -24.71 12.26
CA ASP A 130 9.53 -24.62 11.30
C ASP A 130 8.20 -24.77 12.04
N THR A 131 7.18 -24.02 11.59
CA THR A 131 5.81 -24.23 12.06
C THR A 131 5.05 -25.21 11.19
N GLY A 132 4.10 -25.89 11.79
CA GLY A 132 3.23 -26.85 11.13
C GLY A 132 2.17 -26.20 10.24
N ARG A 133 1.37 -27.06 9.61
CA ARG A 133 0.19 -26.64 8.84
C ARG A 133 -0.93 -26.28 9.80
N PRO A 134 -1.75 -25.27 9.48
CA PRO A 134 -2.91 -24.96 10.29
C PRO A 134 -3.94 -26.08 10.21
N LEU A 135 -4.62 -26.34 11.33
CA LEU A 135 -5.63 -27.41 11.44
C LEU A 135 -6.81 -27.22 10.48
N THR A 136 -7.11 -26.00 10.08
CA THR A 136 -8.19 -25.70 9.13
C THR A 136 -7.67 -25.45 7.73
N LYS A 137 -8.49 -25.85 6.73
CA LYS A 137 -8.21 -25.59 5.30
C LYS A 137 -8.75 -24.25 4.79
N LYS A 138 -9.46 -23.46 5.63
CA LYS A 138 -10.01 -22.17 5.22
C LYS A 138 -8.91 -21.15 5.04
N ARG A 139 -8.79 -20.61 3.83
CA ARG A 139 -7.82 -19.58 3.47
C ARG A 139 -8.54 -18.30 3.03
N LEU A 140 -7.96 -17.16 3.40
CA LEU A 140 -8.32 -15.85 2.89
C LEU A 140 -7.29 -15.47 1.82
N ASN A 141 -7.68 -15.60 0.57
CA ASN A 141 -6.87 -15.10 -0.55
C ASN A 141 -7.23 -13.65 -0.84
N VAL A 142 -6.26 -12.92 -1.38
CA VAL A 142 -6.42 -11.52 -1.78
C VAL A 142 -6.14 -11.43 -3.28
N THR A 143 -6.97 -10.71 -3.99
CA THR A 143 -6.76 -10.32 -5.38
C THR A 143 -6.56 -8.82 -5.42
N PHE A 144 -5.41 -8.38 -5.89
CA PHE A 144 -5.13 -6.97 -6.06
C PHE A 144 -5.64 -6.46 -7.42
N GLY A 145 -5.99 -5.19 -7.45
CA GLY A 145 -6.35 -4.44 -8.64
C GLY A 145 -5.86 -3.00 -8.59
N PRO A 146 -5.87 -2.32 -9.75
CA PRO A 146 -6.16 -2.85 -11.07
C PRO A 146 -5.11 -3.87 -11.55
N LYS A 147 -5.23 -4.39 -12.76
CA LYS A 147 -4.18 -5.22 -13.36
C LYS A 147 -2.89 -4.40 -13.50
N GLU A 148 -1.75 -5.09 -13.60
CA GLU A 148 -0.48 -4.44 -13.91
C GLU A 148 -0.61 -3.57 -15.16
N GLY A 149 -0.02 -2.37 -15.09
CA GLY A 149 -0.14 -1.41 -16.18
C GLY A 149 0.22 0.02 -15.79
N ARG A 150 0.05 0.91 -16.76
CA ARG A 150 0.22 2.36 -16.57
C ARG A 150 -1.14 3.03 -16.46
N TYR A 151 -1.31 3.81 -15.40
CA TYR A 151 -2.55 4.50 -15.05
C TYR A 151 -2.33 5.98 -14.81
N GLY A 152 -3.41 6.74 -14.72
CA GLY A 152 -3.39 8.10 -14.23
C GLY A 152 -3.15 8.17 -12.71
N VAL A 153 -2.80 9.37 -12.24
CA VAL A 153 -2.43 9.61 -10.84
C VAL A 153 -3.58 9.45 -9.83
N GLY A 154 -4.80 9.37 -10.32
CA GLY A 154 -6.00 9.19 -9.49
C GLY A 154 -6.38 7.73 -9.26
N GLN A 155 -5.70 6.77 -9.85
CA GLN A 155 -6.06 5.35 -9.77
C GLN A 155 -5.87 4.80 -8.35
N PRO A 156 -6.93 4.39 -7.62
CA PRO A 156 -6.75 3.68 -6.37
C PRO A 156 -6.24 2.26 -6.60
N VAL A 157 -5.47 1.75 -5.64
CA VAL A 157 -5.19 0.31 -5.55
C VAL A 157 -6.37 -0.35 -4.84
N THR A 158 -6.79 -1.52 -5.31
CA THR A 158 -7.88 -2.26 -4.68
C THR A 158 -7.40 -3.63 -4.19
N ALA A 159 -8.04 -4.13 -3.14
CA ALA A 159 -7.86 -5.49 -2.67
C ALA A 159 -9.23 -6.15 -2.48
N GLU A 160 -9.44 -7.27 -3.15
CA GLU A 160 -10.66 -8.08 -3.00
C GLU A 160 -10.34 -9.36 -2.24
N LEU A 161 -11.07 -9.58 -1.15
CA LEU A 161 -10.91 -10.73 -0.27
C LEU A 161 -11.85 -11.87 -0.71
N SER A 162 -11.31 -13.09 -0.78
CA SER A 162 -12.10 -14.27 -1.14
C SER A 162 -13.22 -14.60 -0.14
N ARG A 163 -13.19 -14.02 1.07
CA ARG A 163 -14.15 -14.21 2.16
C ARG A 163 -14.37 -12.93 2.93
N PRO A 164 -15.56 -12.72 3.52
CA PRO A 164 -15.81 -11.54 4.34
C PRO A 164 -15.02 -11.59 5.65
N VAL A 165 -14.50 -10.44 6.07
CA VAL A 165 -13.83 -10.21 7.36
C VAL A 165 -14.60 -9.11 8.10
N LYS A 166 -15.36 -9.47 9.13
CA LYS A 166 -16.25 -8.54 9.85
C LYS A 166 -15.66 -8.04 11.14
N ASP A 167 -14.88 -8.88 11.83
CA ASP A 167 -14.25 -8.53 13.09
C ASP A 167 -13.15 -7.49 12.90
N LYS A 168 -13.11 -6.46 13.76
CA LYS A 168 -12.17 -5.34 13.64
C LYS A 168 -10.72 -5.78 13.86
N ALA A 169 -10.46 -6.70 14.79
CA ALA A 169 -9.12 -7.19 15.04
C ALA A 169 -8.60 -8.03 13.88
N ALA A 170 -9.48 -8.88 13.30
CA ALA A 170 -9.19 -9.64 12.10
C ALA A 170 -8.92 -8.71 10.90
N ARG A 171 -9.70 -7.63 10.73
CA ARG A 171 -9.45 -6.60 9.70
C ARG A 171 -8.08 -5.96 9.88
N ALA A 172 -7.69 -5.65 11.11
CA ALA A 172 -6.39 -5.05 11.40
C ALA A 172 -5.23 -5.99 11.05
N VAL A 173 -5.38 -7.32 11.26
CA VAL A 173 -4.39 -8.31 10.81
C VAL A 173 -4.25 -8.31 9.29
N VAL A 174 -5.38 -8.34 8.58
CA VAL A 174 -5.39 -8.30 7.11
C VAL A 174 -4.73 -7.01 6.61
N GLU A 175 -5.18 -5.87 7.09
CA GLU A 175 -4.72 -4.55 6.61
C GLU A 175 -3.22 -4.33 6.83
N ARG A 176 -2.67 -4.73 8.01
CA ARG A 176 -1.23 -4.66 8.27
C ARG A 176 -0.41 -5.52 7.33
N ALA A 177 -0.98 -6.62 6.84
CA ALA A 177 -0.29 -7.52 5.94
C ALA A 177 -0.29 -7.06 4.48
N LEU A 178 -1.20 -6.17 4.09
CA LEU A 178 -1.26 -5.60 2.74
C LEU A 178 -0.30 -4.42 2.66
N LYS A 179 0.71 -4.53 1.80
CA LYS A 179 1.76 -3.53 1.64
C LYS A 179 1.63 -2.82 0.31
N VAL A 180 1.78 -1.50 0.36
CA VAL A 180 1.81 -0.63 -0.81
C VAL A 180 3.01 0.29 -0.67
N ASP A 181 3.96 0.15 -1.58
CA ASP A 181 5.16 0.97 -1.63
C ASP A 181 5.17 1.75 -2.93
N SER A 182 5.61 3.00 -2.90
CA SER A 182 5.73 3.82 -4.10
C SER A 182 7.06 4.54 -4.19
N THR A 183 7.51 4.75 -5.42
CA THR A 183 8.70 5.56 -5.73
C THR A 183 8.32 6.57 -6.81
N PRO A 184 8.30 7.88 -6.53
CA PRO A 184 8.53 8.51 -5.22
C PRO A 184 7.53 8.07 -4.13
N SER A 185 7.97 8.13 -2.87
CA SER A 185 7.14 7.73 -1.73
C SER A 185 5.93 8.67 -1.57
N ALA A 186 4.76 8.10 -1.29
CA ALA A 186 3.54 8.83 -1.02
C ALA A 186 2.87 8.30 0.26
N GLU A 187 2.47 9.21 1.15
CA GLU A 187 1.67 8.87 2.34
C GLU A 187 0.30 8.37 1.90
N GLY A 188 -0.09 7.17 2.31
CA GLY A 188 -1.37 6.59 1.92
C GLY A 188 -1.96 5.68 2.99
N ALA A 189 -3.21 5.26 2.78
CA ALA A 189 -3.92 4.38 3.71
C ALA A 189 -4.96 3.52 2.99
N TRP A 190 -5.19 2.34 3.54
CA TRP A 190 -6.33 1.49 3.18
C TRP A 190 -7.62 2.04 3.80
N HIS A 191 -8.71 1.82 3.09
CA HIS A 191 -10.10 2.04 3.52
C HIS A 191 -10.91 0.79 3.24
N TRP A 192 -11.62 0.27 4.22
CA TRP A 192 -12.56 -0.83 4.05
C TRP A 192 -13.86 -0.31 3.43
N VAL A 193 -14.07 -0.61 2.16
CA VAL A 193 -15.32 -0.26 1.46
C VAL A 193 -16.49 -1.09 1.98
N ASP A 194 -16.23 -2.38 2.23
CA ASP A 194 -17.17 -3.34 2.83
C ASP A 194 -16.41 -4.43 3.60
N ASP A 195 -17.02 -5.60 3.83
CA ASP A 195 -16.37 -6.70 4.55
C ASP A 195 -15.44 -7.56 3.68
N LYS A 196 -15.31 -7.25 2.38
CA LYS A 196 -14.47 -7.95 1.40
C LYS A 196 -13.59 -7.06 0.55
N LYS A 197 -13.86 -5.78 0.48
CA LYS A 197 -13.18 -4.86 -0.43
C LYS A 197 -12.48 -3.75 0.34
N LEU A 198 -11.25 -3.53 -0.03
CA LEU A 198 -10.44 -2.41 0.45
C LEU A 198 -9.96 -1.61 -0.76
N HIS A 199 -9.93 -0.30 -0.59
CA HIS A 199 -9.25 0.61 -1.51
C HIS A 199 -8.08 1.27 -0.78
N TYR A 200 -6.99 1.47 -1.48
CA TYR A 200 -5.85 2.26 -1.01
C TYR A 200 -5.63 3.44 -1.93
N ARG A 201 -5.52 4.61 -1.36
CA ARG A 201 -5.06 5.79 -2.05
C ARG A 201 -4.07 6.59 -1.20
N PRO A 202 -3.18 7.35 -1.82
CA PRO A 202 -2.38 8.33 -1.09
C PRO A 202 -3.27 9.49 -0.60
N LYS A 203 -2.70 10.31 0.27
CA LYS A 203 -3.36 11.51 0.80
C LYS A 203 -3.67 12.51 -0.31
N GLU A 204 -2.68 12.76 -1.15
CA GLU A 204 -2.78 13.47 -2.42
C GLU A 204 -2.88 12.44 -3.56
N TYR A 205 -3.01 12.88 -4.81
CA TYR A 205 -2.88 11.97 -5.93
C TYR A 205 -1.49 11.31 -5.96
N TRP A 206 -1.37 10.16 -6.60
CA TRP A 206 -0.07 9.57 -6.81
C TRP A 206 0.90 10.57 -7.47
N PRO A 207 2.19 10.56 -7.13
CA PRO A 207 3.17 11.31 -7.90
C PRO A 207 3.13 10.91 -9.37
N ALA A 208 3.39 11.87 -10.26
CA ALA A 208 3.57 11.57 -11.67
C ALA A 208 4.81 10.69 -11.88
N GLU A 209 4.75 9.79 -12.88
CA GLU A 209 5.82 8.85 -13.25
C GLU A 209 6.31 7.97 -12.07
N ALA A 210 5.41 7.66 -11.14
CA ALA A 210 5.71 6.80 -10.00
C ALA A 210 5.61 5.31 -10.37
N THR A 211 6.35 4.48 -9.64
CA THR A 211 6.17 3.03 -9.59
C THR A 211 5.52 2.66 -8.26
N ILE A 212 4.46 1.87 -8.30
CA ILE A 212 3.67 1.44 -7.14
C ILE A 212 3.73 -0.08 -7.08
N ARG A 213 4.27 -0.63 -5.97
CA ARG A 213 4.33 -2.07 -5.72
C ARG A 213 3.35 -2.44 -4.63
N VAL A 214 2.57 -3.48 -4.90
CA VAL A 214 1.55 -3.98 -3.97
C VAL A 214 1.80 -5.45 -3.73
N HIS A 215 1.94 -5.83 -2.47
CA HIS A 215 2.13 -7.21 -2.09
C HIS A 215 1.45 -7.55 -0.76
N SER A 216 1.35 -8.83 -0.44
CA SER A 216 0.73 -9.30 0.78
C SER A 216 1.66 -10.20 1.57
N ASN A 217 1.83 -9.89 2.83
CA ASN A 217 2.51 -10.74 3.83
C ASN A 217 1.49 -11.56 4.65
N LEU A 218 0.31 -11.83 4.08
CA LEU A 218 -0.80 -12.46 4.80
C LEU A 218 -0.65 -14.00 4.89
N GLU A 219 0.09 -14.61 3.96
CA GLU A 219 0.21 -16.07 3.90
C GLU A 219 0.68 -16.66 5.24
N GLY A 220 -0.10 -17.62 5.72
CA GLY A 220 0.17 -18.31 6.98
C GLY A 220 -0.27 -17.56 8.25
N LEU A 221 -0.65 -16.28 8.19
CA LEU A 221 -1.13 -15.56 9.38
C LEU A 221 -2.52 -16.05 9.83
N LYS A 222 -2.70 -16.17 11.15
CA LYS A 222 -4.01 -16.45 11.74
C LYS A 222 -4.84 -15.16 11.72
N ILE A 223 -5.99 -15.20 11.04
CA ILE A 223 -6.92 -14.06 10.93
C ILE A 223 -8.07 -14.22 11.93
N GLY A 224 -8.45 -15.44 12.23
CA GLY A 224 -9.52 -15.79 13.16
C GLY A 224 -9.45 -17.28 13.49
N ASP A 225 -10.33 -17.77 14.35
CA ASP A 225 -10.28 -19.13 14.89
C ASP A 225 -10.12 -20.26 13.84
N ARG A 226 -10.72 -20.07 12.66
CA ARG A 226 -10.66 -21.06 11.58
C ARG A 226 -10.27 -20.47 10.25
N LEU A 227 -9.68 -19.26 10.23
CA LEU A 227 -9.34 -18.55 9.02
C LEU A 227 -7.88 -18.14 9.05
N TRP A 228 -7.14 -18.54 8.04
CA TRP A 228 -5.72 -18.25 7.86
C TRP A 228 -5.48 -17.54 6.55
N GLY A 229 -4.47 -16.70 6.51
CA GLY A 229 -4.03 -16.04 5.30
C GLY A 229 -3.59 -17.03 4.23
N GLY A 230 -4.02 -16.77 3.03
CA GLY A 230 -3.62 -17.45 1.80
C GLY A 230 -2.68 -16.58 0.98
N LYS A 231 -2.42 -17.04 -0.23
CA LYS A 231 -1.56 -16.35 -1.20
C LYS A 231 -2.27 -15.14 -1.82
N ALA A 232 -1.47 -14.20 -2.25
CA ALA A 232 -1.84 -13.12 -3.16
C ALA A 232 -0.69 -12.91 -4.15
N GLU A 233 -1.00 -12.79 -5.42
CA GLU A 233 -0.01 -12.41 -6.41
C GLU A 233 0.29 -10.91 -6.26
N PRO A 234 1.56 -10.51 -6.17
CA PRO A 234 1.93 -9.10 -6.14
C PRO A 234 1.62 -8.44 -7.47
N ILE A 235 1.39 -7.14 -7.48
CA ILE A 235 1.25 -6.35 -8.71
C ILE A 235 2.17 -5.14 -8.69
N GLU A 236 2.57 -4.68 -9.87
CA GLU A 236 3.28 -3.43 -10.07
C GLU A 236 2.49 -2.53 -11.02
N LEU A 237 2.26 -1.28 -10.60
CA LEU A 237 1.60 -0.25 -11.39
C LEU A 237 2.57 0.90 -11.62
N THR A 238 2.39 1.61 -12.73
CA THR A 238 3.10 2.87 -12.95
C THR A 238 2.09 3.98 -13.21
N THR A 239 2.44 5.20 -12.81
CA THR A 239 1.61 6.37 -13.15
C THR A 239 2.15 7.09 -14.38
N GLY A 240 1.25 7.81 -15.05
CA GLY A 240 1.60 8.75 -16.11
C GLY A 240 1.89 10.15 -15.59
N ALA A 241 1.92 11.13 -16.49
CA ALA A 241 1.83 12.52 -16.13
C ALA A 241 0.53 12.78 -15.35
N LYS A 242 0.52 13.76 -14.46
CA LYS A 242 -0.70 14.18 -13.77
C LYS A 242 -1.65 14.89 -14.74
N ILE A 243 -2.72 14.21 -15.13
CA ILE A 243 -3.80 14.79 -15.97
C ILE A 243 -5.04 14.96 -15.10
N VAL A 244 -5.54 16.20 -15.07
CA VAL A 244 -6.78 16.56 -14.35
C VAL A 244 -7.64 17.39 -15.29
N ALA A 245 -8.87 16.94 -15.54
CA ALA A 245 -9.86 17.65 -16.33
C ALA A 245 -10.96 18.18 -15.41
N VAL A 246 -11.05 19.48 -15.24
CA VAL A 246 -12.08 20.14 -14.41
C VAL A 246 -13.18 20.69 -15.31
N THR A 247 -14.37 20.13 -15.18
CA THR A 247 -15.59 20.59 -15.88
C THR A 247 -16.39 21.48 -14.96
N ASP A 248 -16.48 22.76 -15.26
CA ASP A 248 -17.37 23.69 -14.58
C ASP A 248 -18.71 23.73 -15.34
N ALA A 249 -19.75 23.15 -14.74
CA ALA A 249 -21.08 23.06 -15.33
C ALA A 249 -21.79 24.42 -15.44
N ALA A 250 -21.47 25.39 -14.59
CA ALA A 250 -22.06 26.73 -14.62
C ALA A 250 -21.45 27.60 -15.73
N SER A 251 -20.15 27.48 -15.98
CA SER A 251 -19.48 28.19 -17.10
C SER A 251 -19.50 27.42 -18.40
N HIS A 252 -19.95 26.15 -18.40
CA HIS A 252 -19.97 25.26 -19.55
C HIS A 252 -18.58 25.05 -20.20
N GLN A 253 -17.53 25.05 -19.35
CA GLN A 253 -16.15 24.90 -19.79
C GLN A 253 -15.48 23.73 -19.07
N MET A 254 -14.65 23.00 -19.81
CA MET A 254 -13.70 22.05 -19.24
C MET A 254 -12.29 22.62 -19.39
N THR A 255 -11.54 22.68 -18.30
CA THR A 255 -10.12 23.03 -18.31
C THR A 255 -9.31 21.77 -18.04
N VAL A 256 -8.39 21.43 -18.94
CA VAL A 256 -7.52 20.26 -18.81
C VAL A 256 -6.13 20.73 -18.41
N TYR A 257 -5.63 20.12 -17.33
CA TYR A 257 -4.32 20.37 -16.76
C TYR A 257 -3.41 19.17 -17.01
N LYS A 258 -2.15 19.44 -17.26
CA LYS A 258 -1.06 18.44 -17.27
C LYS A 258 0.06 18.95 -16.37
N ASN A 259 0.38 18.22 -15.33
CA ASN A 259 1.38 18.60 -14.31
C ASN A 259 1.11 20.02 -13.76
N ASP A 260 -0.15 20.31 -13.47
CA ASP A 260 -0.69 21.58 -12.95
C ASP A 260 -0.68 22.77 -13.93
N GLU A 261 -0.22 22.57 -15.17
CA GLU A 261 -0.31 23.57 -16.23
C GLU A 261 -1.54 23.37 -17.10
N VAL A 262 -2.24 24.45 -17.43
CA VAL A 262 -3.38 24.42 -18.36
C VAL A 262 -2.87 24.09 -19.76
N ILE A 263 -3.36 22.96 -20.30
CA ILE A 263 -3.01 22.55 -21.67
C ILE A 263 -4.14 22.76 -22.66
N LYS A 264 -5.40 22.85 -22.20
CA LYS A 264 -6.55 23.15 -23.06
C LYS A 264 -7.76 23.59 -22.25
N GLN A 265 -8.55 24.49 -22.85
CA GLN A 265 -9.93 24.80 -22.44
C GLN A 265 -10.88 24.35 -23.54
N ILE A 266 -11.99 23.72 -23.18
CA ILE A 266 -12.92 23.07 -24.08
C ILE A 266 -14.33 23.48 -23.74
N PRO A 267 -15.10 24.09 -24.69
CA PRO A 267 -16.52 24.30 -24.51
C PRO A 267 -17.25 22.96 -24.42
N VAL A 268 -18.06 22.80 -23.38
CA VAL A 268 -18.78 21.55 -23.11
C VAL A 268 -20.27 21.83 -22.83
N THR A 269 -21.06 20.75 -22.84
CA THR A 269 -22.39 20.69 -22.27
C THR A 269 -22.42 19.58 -21.23
N THR A 270 -23.11 19.77 -20.13
CA THR A 270 -23.35 18.76 -19.09
C THR A 270 -24.83 18.45 -18.98
N GLY A 271 -25.24 17.72 -17.93
CA GLY A 271 -26.62 17.30 -17.71
C GLY A 271 -27.59 18.49 -17.60
N MET A 272 -28.71 18.40 -18.32
CA MET A 272 -29.84 19.34 -18.20
C MET A 272 -30.58 19.13 -16.87
N PRO A 273 -31.44 20.08 -16.43
CA PRO A 273 -32.26 19.92 -15.24
C PRO A 273 -33.03 18.60 -15.20
N GLY A 274 -32.89 17.87 -14.09
CA GLY A 274 -33.45 16.54 -13.90
C GLY A 274 -32.55 15.39 -14.35
N TYR A 275 -31.47 15.68 -15.09
CA TYR A 275 -30.40 14.76 -15.48
C TYR A 275 -29.03 15.32 -15.15
N ASP A 276 -28.96 16.05 -14.06
CA ASP A 276 -27.78 16.79 -13.65
C ASP A 276 -26.55 15.87 -13.53
N THR A 277 -25.42 16.30 -14.09
CA THR A 277 -24.15 15.60 -13.95
C THR A 277 -23.72 15.64 -12.49
N ARG A 278 -23.30 14.51 -11.91
CA ARG A 278 -22.82 14.48 -10.53
C ARG A 278 -21.57 15.33 -10.37
N ASN A 279 -21.53 16.12 -9.31
CA ASN A 279 -20.33 16.83 -8.89
C ASN A 279 -19.26 15.91 -8.33
N GLY A 280 -18.07 16.46 -8.12
CA GLY A 280 -16.95 15.83 -7.44
C GLY A 280 -15.96 15.14 -8.38
N VAL A 281 -15.00 14.49 -7.76
CA VAL A 281 -13.89 13.83 -8.43
C VAL A 281 -14.31 12.43 -8.88
N LYS A 282 -14.04 12.13 -10.14
CA LYS A 282 -14.22 10.84 -10.78
C LYS A 282 -12.89 10.40 -11.38
N VAL A 283 -12.64 9.12 -11.35
CA VAL A 283 -11.47 8.52 -12.01
C VAL A 283 -11.90 7.89 -13.32
N VAL A 284 -11.15 8.09 -14.37
CA VAL A 284 -11.42 7.44 -15.67
C VAL A 284 -11.36 5.92 -15.50
N LEU A 285 -12.47 5.25 -15.82
CA LEU A 285 -12.62 3.81 -15.68
C LEU A 285 -12.23 3.04 -16.95
N ALA A 286 -12.53 3.60 -18.11
CA ALA A 286 -12.24 2.96 -19.40
C ALA A 286 -12.28 3.97 -20.56
N LYS A 287 -11.55 3.65 -21.61
CA LYS A 287 -11.60 4.32 -22.92
C LYS A 287 -12.29 3.38 -23.92
N GLU A 288 -13.58 3.58 -24.15
CA GLU A 288 -14.40 2.59 -24.88
C GLU A 288 -14.55 2.92 -26.38
N GLY A 289 -14.05 4.07 -26.82
CA GLY A 289 -14.11 4.49 -28.23
C GLY A 289 -15.53 4.78 -28.70
N THR A 290 -16.22 3.81 -29.29
CA THR A 290 -17.59 3.93 -29.80
C THR A 290 -18.55 3.17 -28.90
N VAL A 291 -19.58 3.86 -28.39
CA VAL A 291 -20.58 3.31 -27.48
C VAL A 291 -22.00 3.61 -28.01
N ARG A 292 -22.90 2.64 -27.95
CA ARG A 292 -24.33 2.88 -28.16
C ARG A 292 -24.95 3.24 -26.82
N MET A 293 -25.50 4.43 -26.72
CA MET A 293 -26.19 4.94 -25.53
C MET A 293 -27.70 5.00 -25.81
N THR A 294 -28.48 4.42 -24.89
CA THR A 294 -29.95 4.40 -25.01
C THR A 294 -30.58 4.93 -23.75
N SER A 295 -31.76 5.56 -23.86
CA SER A 295 -32.54 5.99 -22.71
C SER A 295 -32.81 4.84 -21.72
N ALA A 296 -33.04 3.63 -22.20
CA ALA A 296 -33.24 2.46 -21.36
C ALA A 296 -32.04 2.12 -20.49
N SER A 297 -30.80 2.43 -20.92
CA SER A 297 -29.58 2.12 -20.16
C SER A 297 -29.42 2.98 -18.90
N ILE A 298 -30.09 4.14 -18.84
CA ILE A 298 -30.05 5.05 -17.71
C ILE A 298 -31.43 5.27 -17.06
N GLY A 299 -32.49 4.56 -17.53
CA GLY A 299 -33.85 4.71 -17.05
C GLY A 299 -34.51 6.06 -17.37
N ALA A 300 -34.06 6.74 -18.45
CA ALA A 300 -34.65 8.00 -18.88
C ALA A 300 -36.05 7.80 -19.46
N SER A 301 -36.94 8.79 -19.26
CA SER A 301 -38.32 8.74 -19.73
C SER A 301 -38.48 9.13 -21.19
N ASP A 302 -37.57 9.94 -21.71
CA ASP A 302 -37.53 10.36 -23.11
C ASP A 302 -36.69 9.38 -23.94
N PHE A 303 -37.13 9.11 -25.16
CA PHE A 303 -36.48 8.12 -26.02
C PHE A 303 -35.27 8.73 -26.72
N TYR A 304 -34.11 8.10 -26.56
CA TYR A 304 -32.96 8.30 -27.44
C TYR A 304 -32.21 6.98 -27.67
N ASP A 305 -31.57 6.90 -28.82
CA ASP A 305 -30.69 5.80 -29.23
C ASP A 305 -29.59 6.40 -30.09
N LEU A 306 -28.42 6.59 -29.46
CA LEU A 306 -27.31 7.34 -30.05
C LEU A 306 -26.04 6.53 -30.07
N THR A 307 -25.32 6.56 -31.18
CA THR A 307 -23.94 6.08 -31.24
C THR A 307 -23.00 7.27 -30.97
N VAL A 308 -22.24 7.16 -29.91
CA VAL A 308 -21.28 8.20 -29.49
C VAL A 308 -19.86 7.71 -29.70
N HIS A 309 -18.95 8.66 -29.97
CA HIS A 309 -17.56 8.36 -30.27
C HIS A 309 -16.62 9.01 -29.26
N HIS A 310 -15.39 8.50 -29.19
CA HIS A 310 -14.36 8.98 -28.28
C HIS A 310 -14.84 8.96 -26.83
N SER A 311 -15.48 7.86 -26.44
CA SER A 311 -16.18 7.71 -25.16
C SER A 311 -15.21 7.35 -24.05
N VAL A 312 -15.12 8.20 -23.03
CA VAL A 312 -14.34 8.00 -21.82
C VAL A 312 -15.31 7.80 -20.66
N ARG A 313 -15.38 6.58 -20.11
CA ARG A 313 -16.26 6.22 -19.00
C ARG A 313 -15.72 6.75 -17.69
N VAL A 314 -16.54 7.43 -16.89
CA VAL A 314 -16.17 7.98 -15.58
C VAL A 314 -17.03 7.44 -14.43
N THR A 315 -18.17 6.79 -14.75
CA THR A 315 -19.01 6.11 -13.74
C THR A 315 -19.55 4.79 -14.24
N ASN A 316 -19.85 3.87 -13.32
CA ASN A 316 -20.54 2.61 -13.64
C ASN A 316 -21.99 2.84 -14.09
N SER A 317 -22.64 3.89 -13.60
CA SER A 317 -24.02 4.26 -13.97
C SER A 317 -24.15 4.89 -15.36
N GLY A 318 -23.03 5.11 -16.09
CA GLY A 318 -23.07 5.53 -17.47
C GLY A 318 -22.82 7.03 -17.71
N GLU A 319 -22.16 7.76 -16.81
CA GLU A 319 -21.62 9.06 -17.15
C GLU A 319 -20.33 8.91 -17.94
N TYR A 320 -20.23 9.63 -19.04
CA TYR A 320 -19.09 9.67 -19.97
C TYR A 320 -18.68 11.10 -20.29
N VAL A 321 -17.45 11.24 -20.74
CA VAL A 321 -17.00 12.36 -21.58
C VAL A 321 -16.92 11.85 -23.01
N HIS A 322 -17.62 12.50 -23.97
CA HIS A 322 -17.72 11.98 -25.33
C HIS A 322 -17.98 13.06 -26.38
N ALA A 323 -17.87 12.68 -27.65
CA ALA A 323 -18.28 13.52 -28.76
C ALA A 323 -19.81 13.65 -28.82
N ALA A 324 -20.29 14.88 -28.90
CA ALA A 324 -21.72 15.22 -29.05
C ALA A 324 -21.90 16.26 -30.19
N PRO A 325 -21.69 15.89 -31.47
CA PRO A 325 -21.76 16.82 -32.58
C PRO A 325 -23.16 17.44 -32.79
N TRP A 326 -24.21 16.80 -32.30
CA TRP A 326 -25.59 17.30 -32.35
C TRP A 326 -25.88 18.45 -31.38
N SER A 327 -25.03 18.68 -30.40
CA SER A 327 -25.20 19.73 -29.38
C SER A 327 -24.13 20.84 -29.45
N THR A 328 -23.39 20.96 -30.54
CA THR A 328 -22.30 21.94 -30.67
C THR A 328 -22.76 23.38 -30.47
N GLY A 329 -24.00 23.71 -30.81
CA GLY A 329 -24.59 25.02 -30.55
C GLY A 329 -24.89 25.35 -29.08
N SER A 330 -24.91 24.33 -28.23
CA SER A 330 -25.13 24.47 -26.78
C SER A 330 -23.81 24.41 -26.00
N GLN A 331 -22.75 23.82 -26.55
CA GLN A 331 -21.46 23.71 -25.90
C GLN A 331 -20.85 25.09 -25.62
N GLY A 332 -20.50 25.34 -24.36
CA GLY A 332 -20.05 26.63 -23.87
C GLY A 332 -21.18 27.59 -23.47
N TYR A 333 -22.46 27.18 -23.57
CA TYR A 333 -23.61 28.07 -23.33
C TYR A 333 -24.73 27.43 -22.50
N ALA A 334 -25.00 26.13 -22.64
CA ALA A 334 -26.12 25.48 -21.99
C ALA A 334 -25.86 23.99 -21.72
N ASN A 335 -26.47 23.45 -20.67
CA ASN A 335 -26.46 22.06 -20.27
C ASN A 335 -27.69 21.36 -20.86
N VAL A 336 -27.49 20.40 -21.79
CA VAL A 336 -28.55 19.76 -22.56
C VAL A 336 -28.41 18.24 -22.67
N SER A 337 -27.48 17.62 -21.91
CA SER A 337 -27.27 16.18 -21.92
C SER A 337 -28.10 15.46 -20.84
N HIS A 338 -28.05 14.14 -20.84
CA HIS A 338 -28.63 13.29 -19.79
C HIS A 338 -27.59 12.88 -18.71
N GLY A 339 -26.63 13.76 -18.42
CA GLY A 339 -25.63 13.55 -17.38
C GLY A 339 -24.19 13.41 -17.90
N CYS A 340 -24.00 13.10 -19.17
CA CYS A 340 -22.66 13.05 -19.78
C CYS A 340 -22.07 14.45 -20.01
N THR A 341 -20.73 14.54 -20.08
CA THR A 341 -20.04 15.74 -20.57
C THR A 341 -19.82 15.60 -22.07
N GLY A 342 -20.57 16.40 -22.85
CA GLY A 342 -20.52 16.40 -24.32
C GLY A 342 -19.66 17.54 -24.87
N MET A 343 -18.90 17.27 -25.92
CA MET A 343 -18.06 18.24 -26.62
C MET A 343 -18.03 17.99 -28.14
N SER A 344 -17.43 18.90 -28.91
CA SER A 344 -17.30 18.71 -30.36
C SER A 344 -16.46 17.47 -30.68
N MET A 345 -16.65 16.91 -31.89
CA MET A 345 -15.91 15.72 -32.35
C MET A 345 -14.39 15.89 -32.22
N GLY A 346 -13.86 17.03 -32.68
CA GLY A 346 -12.41 17.29 -32.60
C GLY A 346 -11.89 17.45 -31.17
N ASN A 347 -12.68 18.06 -30.27
CA ASN A 347 -12.31 18.17 -28.88
C ASN A 347 -12.39 16.80 -28.15
N ALA A 348 -13.39 16.00 -28.46
CA ALA A 348 -13.53 14.65 -27.90
C ALA A 348 -12.40 13.71 -28.34
N GLN A 349 -12.01 13.79 -29.63
CA GLN A 349 -10.83 13.06 -30.13
C GLN A 349 -9.58 13.47 -29.36
N TRP A 350 -9.31 14.78 -29.25
CA TRP A 350 -8.15 15.29 -28.52
C TRP A 350 -8.18 14.85 -27.04
N PHE A 351 -9.34 14.95 -26.39
CA PHE A 351 -9.50 14.53 -24.99
C PHE A 351 -9.24 13.04 -24.84
N TYR A 352 -9.84 12.23 -25.71
CA TYR A 352 -9.66 10.78 -25.73
C TYR A 352 -8.18 10.39 -25.91
N ASP A 353 -7.45 11.08 -26.79
CA ASP A 353 -6.03 10.80 -27.01
C ASP A 353 -5.12 11.25 -25.86
N THR A 354 -5.57 12.24 -25.07
CA THR A 354 -4.81 12.84 -23.96
C THR A 354 -5.02 12.10 -22.64
N ILE A 355 -6.27 11.71 -22.35
CA ILE A 355 -6.66 11.10 -21.06
C ILE A 355 -6.38 9.59 -21.06
N ASN A 356 -6.07 9.03 -19.89
CA ASN A 356 -5.86 7.59 -19.69
C ASN A 356 -6.75 7.07 -18.54
N GLU A 357 -6.90 5.75 -18.46
CA GLU A 357 -7.50 5.11 -17.28
C GLU A 357 -6.74 5.52 -16.02
N GLY A 358 -7.45 5.85 -14.98
CA GLY A 358 -6.87 6.34 -13.74
C GLY A 358 -6.64 7.85 -13.67
N ASP A 359 -6.79 8.61 -14.76
CA ASP A 359 -6.76 10.07 -14.73
C ASP A 359 -8.02 10.67 -14.08
N ILE A 360 -7.96 11.94 -13.73
CA ILE A 360 -9.00 12.64 -12.98
C ILE A 360 -9.92 13.42 -13.90
N VAL A 361 -11.21 13.24 -13.70
CA VAL A 361 -12.28 14.11 -14.23
C VAL A 361 -13.08 14.64 -13.03
N GLU A 362 -12.99 15.92 -12.77
CA GLU A 362 -13.75 16.60 -11.73
C GLU A 362 -14.89 17.42 -12.37
N VAL A 363 -16.06 17.38 -11.74
CA VAL A 363 -17.19 18.22 -12.11
C VAL A 363 -17.51 19.12 -10.93
N VAL A 364 -17.63 20.41 -11.20
CA VAL A 364 -17.98 21.43 -10.23
C VAL A 364 -19.17 22.26 -10.72
N ASN A 365 -19.85 22.91 -9.79
CA ASN A 365 -20.96 23.84 -10.04
C ASN A 365 -22.13 23.25 -10.88
N SER A 366 -22.30 21.93 -10.85
CA SER A 366 -23.52 21.27 -11.33
C SER A 366 -24.61 21.33 -10.26
N ALA A 367 -25.88 21.28 -10.66
CA ALA A 367 -27.00 21.14 -9.73
C ALA A 367 -27.13 19.71 -9.15
N GLY A 368 -26.41 18.75 -9.71
CA GLY A 368 -26.43 17.35 -9.26
C GLY A 368 -25.69 17.13 -7.93
N ASP A 369 -26.04 16.02 -7.27
CA ASP A 369 -25.36 15.60 -6.05
C ASP A 369 -23.88 15.29 -6.29
N THR A 370 -23.07 15.30 -5.23
CA THR A 370 -21.69 14.80 -5.31
C THR A 370 -21.69 13.28 -5.48
N MET A 371 -20.86 12.78 -6.40
CA MET A 371 -20.68 11.35 -6.61
C MET A 371 -20.28 10.65 -5.31
N ALA A 372 -21.00 9.58 -4.97
CA ALA A 372 -20.67 8.75 -3.81
C ALA A 372 -19.24 8.21 -3.93
N PRO A 373 -18.51 8.07 -2.81
CA PRO A 373 -17.14 7.56 -2.82
C PRO A 373 -17.01 6.17 -3.43
N PHE A 374 -18.00 5.31 -3.20
CA PHE A 374 -17.99 3.92 -3.61
C PHE A 374 -19.26 3.52 -4.35
N GLY A 375 -19.19 2.39 -5.09
CA GLY A 375 -20.33 1.78 -5.75
C GLY A 375 -20.60 2.24 -7.18
N ASN A 376 -20.12 3.42 -7.59
CA ASN A 376 -20.34 3.97 -8.92
C ASN A 376 -19.05 4.28 -9.71
N GLY A 377 -18.04 3.47 -9.55
CA GLY A 377 -16.68 3.72 -10.00
C GLY A 377 -15.80 4.20 -8.86
N TYR A 378 -14.72 4.90 -9.16
CA TYR A 378 -13.79 5.42 -8.16
C TYR A 378 -14.10 6.87 -7.82
N GLY A 379 -14.91 7.06 -6.79
CA GLY A 379 -15.18 8.36 -6.16
C GLY A 379 -14.41 8.56 -4.85
N ASP A 380 -13.38 7.78 -4.62
CA ASP A 380 -12.55 7.73 -3.40
C ASP A 380 -12.07 9.11 -2.95
N TRP A 381 -11.80 9.98 -3.91
CA TRP A 381 -11.30 11.34 -3.71
C TRP A 381 -12.37 12.33 -3.20
N ASN A 382 -13.66 11.93 -3.19
CA ASN A 382 -14.75 12.71 -2.62
C ASN A 382 -14.84 12.56 -1.09
N LEU A 383 -14.06 11.66 -0.48
CA LEU A 383 -13.80 11.66 0.95
C LEU A 383 -12.56 12.51 1.25
N ASP A 384 -12.64 13.41 2.21
CA ASP A 384 -11.45 14.06 2.73
C ASP A 384 -10.51 13.04 3.42
N TRP A 385 -9.26 13.42 3.65
CA TRP A 385 -8.26 12.50 4.19
C TRP A 385 -8.58 11.97 5.59
N LYS A 386 -9.22 12.76 6.43
CA LYS A 386 -9.62 12.34 7.77
C LYS A 386 -10.68 11.24 7.70
N ASN A 387 -11.75 11.47 6.96
CA ASN A 387 -12.84 10.51 6.75
C ASN A 387 -12.34 9.26 6.00
N TRP A 388 -11.40 9.44 5.06
CA TRP A 388 -10.74 8.30 4.41
C TRP A 388 -10.05 7.40 5.43
N ARG A 389 -9.24 7.94 6.33
CA ARG A 389 -8.53 7.18 7.35
C ARG A 389 -9.47 6.49 8.35
N GLU A 390 -10.63 7.05 8.63
CA GLU A 390 -11.61 6.45 9.54
C GLU A 390 -12.12 5.08 9.04
N GLY A 391 -12.06 4.82 7.74
CA GLY A 391 -12.35 3.50 7.16
C GLY A 391 -11.25 2.44 7.35
N SER A 392 -10.09 2.81 7.90
CA SER A 392 -9.02 1.87 8.22
C SER A 392 -9.31 1.14 9.54
N ALA A 393 -9.04 -0.15 9.58
CA ALA A 393 -9.11 -0.93 10.83
C ALA A 393 -7.98 -0.61 11.80
N LEU A 394 -6.95 0.10 11.36
CA LEU A 394 -5.78 0.48 12.16
C LEU A 394 -6.00 1.78 12.93
N VAL A 395 -6.97 2.60 12.55
CA VAL A 395 -7.33 3.83 13.26
C VAL A 395 -8.10 3.50 14.54
N GLY A 396 -7.62 4.00 15.69
CA GLY A 396 -8.22 3.76 17.01
C GLY A 396 -7.91 2.40 17.62
N GLY A 397 -7.03 1.59 17.02
CA GLY A 397 -6.40 0.42 17.66
C GLY A 397 -5.23 0.87 18.52
N THR A 398 -5.16 0.35 19.73
CA THR A 398 -4.07 0.54 20.68
C THR A 398 -2.71 0.37 20.01
N LYS A 399 -1.81 1.32 20.31
CA LYS A 399 -0.35 1.37 20.13
C LYS A 399 0.18 0.52 18.96
N GLU A 400 0.78 1.17 18.00
CA GLU A 400 1.79 0.54 17.14
C GLU A 400 2.64 -0.35 18.05
N VAL A 401 2.72 -1.64 17.71
CA VAL A 401 3.81 -2.46 18.23
C VAL A 401 5.06 -1.80 17.65
N PRO A 402 5.90 -1.18 18.47
CA PRO A 402 7.11 -0.57 17.95
C PRO A 402 7.88 -1.70 17.26
N GLY A 403 8.20 -1.52 15.97
CA GLY A 403 9.33 -2.26 15.41
C GLY A 403 10.52 -2.07 16.36
N PRO A 404 11.54 -2.95 16.33
CA PRO A 404 12.65 -2.89 17.25
C PRO A 404 13.18 -1.47 17.26
N GLN A 405 12.81 -0.71 18.30
CA GLN A 405 13.47 0.54 18.57
C GLN A 405 14.86 0.13 19.00
N VAL A 406 15.81 0.31 18.10
CA VAL A 406 17.19 0.47 18.51
C VAL A 406 17.16 1.65 19.49
N GLN A 407 17.05 1.36 20.77
CA GLN A 407 17.25 2.35 21.81
C GLN A 407 18.66 2.84 21.58
N ALA A 408 18.79 4.03 20.96
CA ALA A 408 20.01 4.77 20.99
C ALA A 408 20.29 5.00 22.50
N ARG A 409 21.17 4.18 23.06
CA ARG A 409 21.69 4.40 24.41
C ARG A 409 22.30 5.79 24.38
N LEU A 410 21.74 6.67 25.19
CA LEU A 410 22.29 8.01 25.43
C LEU A 410 23.77 7.85 25.74
N ARG A 411 24.63 8.46 24.91
CA ARG A 411 26.04 8.62 25.25
C ARG A 411 26.07 9.43 26.53
N PRO A 412 26.81 8.99 27.59
CA PRO A 412 27.09 9.88 28.68
C PRO A 412 27.83 11.09 28.12
N GLU A 413 27.30 12.28 28.38
CA GLU A 413 28.10 13.51 28.15
C GLU A 413 29.31 13.43 29.05
N SER A 414 30.50 13.52 28.42
CA SER A 414 31.78 13.67 29.14
C SER A 414 31.76 15.03 29.83
N ILE A 415 31.90 14.97 31.15
CA ILE A 415 32.27 16.12 32.00
C ILE A 415 33.75 16.44 31.76
#